data_2268dd6f7206c86571862f92827db1fa
#
_entry.id   2268dd6f7206c86571862f92827db1fa
#
_cell.length_a   1.000
_cell.length_b   1.000
_cell.length_c   1.000
_cell.angle_alpha   90.00
_cell.angle_beta   90.00
_cell.angle_gamma   90.00
#
_symmetry.space_group_name_H-M   'P 1'
#
loop_
_entity.id
_entity.type
_entity.pdbx_description
1 polymer ?
#
loop_
_entity_poly.entity_id
_entity_poly.type
_entity_poly.pdbx_seq_one_letter_code
_entity_poly.pdbx_strand_id
1 'polypeptide(L)'
;CNCGKYKRIRYKGIVCDRCGVEITEKKVRRERMGHIQLVVPVAHIWFFKSSPNKIGALLGLNTKQIDSVVYYEKFIVVQPGMAESDTVQKKTLLTEEEYFEIIDQLPAENRLLEDTDPNKFIAKMGAEVLYDVLCQIDLDRESGELRDRANHETSQKRKQELLKRLHVFEAFRDSRKRAGDRTEFNKLEWMILKVIPVIPPELRPLVPLDGGRFATSDLNDLYRRVIIRNNRLKRLIEIKAPDVIMRNEKRMLQEAVDSLFDNSKKSSAVKTESNRALKSLSDSLKGKQGRFRQNLLGKRVDYSGRSVIVVGPELHLNECG
;
A
#
# COMPACT_ATOMS: atom_id res chain seq x y z
N CYS A 1 -16.66 -1.38 -30.74
CA CYS A 1 -15.19 -1.41 -30.65
C CYS A 1 -14.58 -0.03 -30.92
N ASN A 2 -13.29 0.15 -30.64
CA ASN A 2 -12.63 1.45 -30.76
C ASN A 2 -12.49 1.93 -32.22
N CYS A 3 -12.22 1.02 -33.16
CA CYS A 3 -12.06 1.35 -34.60
C CYS A 3 -13.39 1.58 -35.35
N GLY A 4 -14.53 1.36 -34.71
CA GLY A 4 -15.85 1.53 -35.32
C GLY A 4 -16.36 0.43 -36.23
N LYS A 5 -15.58 -0.66 -36.43
CA LYS A 5 -15.99 -1.80 -37.26
C LYS A 5 -17.28 -2.45 -36.76
N TYR A 6 -17.39 -2.63 -35.45
CA TYR A 6 -18.57 -3.21 -34.78
C TYR A 6 -19.24 -2.17 -33.86
N LYS A 7 -20.50 -1.87 -34.09
CA LYS A 7 -21.21 -0.79 -33.40
C LYS A 7 -22.53 -1.19 -32.72
N ARG A 8 -22.98 -2.44 -32.83
CA ARG A 8 -24.31 -2.85 -32.35
C ARG A 8 -24.22 -4.00 -31.35
N ILE A 9 -25.28 -4.15 -30.53
CA ILE A 9 -25.42 -5.12 -29.45
C ILE A 9 -25.27 -6.60 -29.93
N ARG A 10 -25.65 -6.88 -31.19
CA ARG A 10 -25.50 -8.22 -31.78
C ARG A 10 -24.07 -8.74 -31.81
N TYR A 11 -23.08 -7.85 -31.66
CA TYR A 11 -21.67 -8.20 -31.66
C TYR A 11 -21.11 -8.31 -30.23
N LYS A 12 -21.96 -8.31 -29.18
CA LYS A 12 -21.53 -8.40 -27.78
C LYS A 12 -20.70 -9.68 -27.56
N GLY A 13 -19.57 -9.52 -26.85
CA GLY A 13 -18.65 -10.61 -26.54
C GLY A 13 -17.60 -10.92 -27.60
N ILE A 14 -17.67 -10.31 -28.79
CA ILE A 14 -16.69 -10.51 -29.86
C ILE A 14 -15.48 -9.59 -29.60
N VAL A 15 -14.27 -10.15 -29.73
CA VAL A 15 -13.04 -9.35 -29.75
C VAL A 15 -12.81 -8.87 -31.17
N CYS A 16 -12.65 -7.56 -31.36
CA CYS A 16 -12.43 -6.99 -32.70
C CYS A 16 -11.04 -7.37 -33.21
N ASP A 17 -11.01 -8.03 -34.37
CA ASP A 17 -9.79 -8.42 -35.07
C ASP A 17 -8.90 -7.24 -35.51
N ARG A 18 -9.49 -6.04 -35.72
CA ARG A 18 -8.74 -4.84 -36.12
C ARG A 18 -8.15 -4.05 -34.96
N CYS A 19 -8.85 -3.90 -33.83
CA CYS A 19 -8.43 -3.07 -32.71
C CYS A 19 -8.26 -3.82 -31.38
N GLY A 20 -8.47 -5.14 -31.36
CA GLY A 20 -8.29 -6.00 -30.19
C GLY A 20 -9.26 -5.72 -29.01
N VAL A 21 -10.23 -4.83 -29.19
CA VAL A 21 -11.17 -4.45 -28.12
C VAL A 21 -12.36 -5.38 -28.10
N GLU A 22 -12.69 -5.94 -26.94
CA GLU A 22 -13.92 -6.70 -26.70
C GLU A 22 -15.13 -5.77 -26.78
N ILE A 23 -16.17 -6.21 -27.49
CA ILE A 23 -17.40 -5.44 -27.64
C ILE A 23 -18.32 -5.73 -26.47
N THR A 24 -18.40 -4.77 -25.56
CA THR A 24 -19.19 -4.83 -24.31
C THR A 24 -20.02 -3.55 -24.13
N GLU A 25 -20.82 -3.53 -23.09
CA GLU A 25 -21.55 -2.35 -22.69
C GLU A 25 -20.61 -1.25 -22.18
N LYS A 26 -20.97 0.02 -22.35
CA LYS A 26 -20.18 1.17 -21.85
C LYS A 26 -19.95 1.09 -20.34
N LYS A 27 -20.89 0.55 -19.60
CA LYS A 27 -20.84 0.38 -18.13
C LYS A 27 -19.61 -0.39 -17.64
N VAL A 28 -19.14 -1.35 -18.45
CA VAL A 28 -17.96 -2.17 -18.14
C VAL A 28 -16.70 -1.33 -17.92
N ARG A 29 -16.54 -0.21 -18.61
CA ARG A 29 -15.41 0.71 -18.43
C ARG A 29 -15.38 1.38 -17.03
N ARG A 30 -16.51 1.39 -16.33
CA ARG A 30 -16.65 1.93 -14.98
C ARG A 30 -16.52 0.85 -13.90
N GLU A 31 -16.74 -0.41 -14.25
CA GLU A 31 -16.81 -1.53 -13.30
C GLU A 31 -15.58 -2.43 -13.32
N ARG A 32 -15.00 -2.70 -14.50
CA ARG A 32 -13.85 -3.60 -14.60
C ARG A 32 -12.58 -2.96 -14.03
N MET A 33 -12.00 -3.62 -13.05
CA MET A 33 -10.68 -3.30 -12.50
C MET A 33 -9.60 -4.07 -13.24
N GLY A 34 -8.43 -3.45 -13.39
CA GLY A 34 -7.20 -4.12 -13.78
C GLY A 34 -6.32 -4.42 -12.56
N HIS A 35 -5.13 -4.98 -12.82
CA HIS A 35 -4.14 -5.21 -11.79
C HIS A 35 -2.72 -5.03 -12.34
N ILE A 36 -1.78 -4.70 -11.47
CA ILE A 36 -0.35 -4.67 -11.75
C ILE A 36 0.30 -5.69 -10.83
N GLN A 37 0.86 -6.76 -11.41
CA GLN A 37 1.64 -7.72 -10.66
C GLN A 37 3.03 -7.15 -10.42
N LEU A 38 3.41 -7.01 -9.16
CA LEU A 38 4.72 -6.53 -8.78
C LEU A 38 5.75 -7.65 -8.86
N VAL A 39 6.94 -7.31 -9.33
CA VAL A 39 8.08 -8.23 -9.38
C VAL A 39 8.62 -8.51 -7.99
N VAL A 40 8.56 -7.50 -7.11
CA VAL A 40 9.00 -7.55 -5.72
C VAL A 40 7.87 -7.04 -4.83
N PRO A 41 7.57 -7.69 -3.69
CA PRO A 41 6.59 -7.22 -2.74
C PRO A 41 6.90 -5.81 -2.24
N VAL A 42 5.87 -5.02 -1.96
CA VAL A 42 5.96 -3.62 -1.54
C VAL A 42 5.11 -3.41 -0.30
N ALA A 43 5.62 -2.70 0.71
CA ALA A 43 4.86 -2.37 1.90
C ALA A 43 3.80 -1.30 1.62
N HIS A 44 2.58 -1.48 2.12
CA HIS A 44 1.51 -0.52 1.93
C HIS A 44 1.67 0.65 2.91
N ILE A 45 1.82 1.87 2.38
CA ILE A 45 2.12 3.09 3.15
C ILE A 45 1.12 3.38 4.28
N TRP A 46 -0.14 2.98 4.15
CA TRP A 46 -1.15 3.18 5.19
C TRP A 46 -0.88 2.36 6.46
N PHE A 47 -0.08 1.29 6.38
CA PHE A 47 0.18 0.40 7.51
C PHE A 47 1.52 0.63 8.19
N PHE A 48 2.47 1.35 7.55
CA PHE A 48 3.74 1.66 8.19
C PHE A 48 3.97 3.17 8.44
N LYS A 49 3.37 4.08 7.64
CA LYS A 49 3.48 5.54 7.85
C LYS A 49 2.24 6.19 8.49
N SER A 50 1.29 5.42 8.96
CA SER A 50 0.14 5.96 9.71
C SER A 50 0.41 5.98 11.21
N SER A 51 -0.36 6.77 11.94
CA SER A 51 -0.40 6.71 13.41
C SER A 51 -1.74 6.10 13.84
N PRO A 52 -1.76 4.95 14.53
CA PRO A 52 -0.63 4.10 14.89
C PRO A 52 -0.01 3.34 13.72
N ASN A 53 1.30 3.12 13.76
CA ASN A 53 2.01 2.26 12.80
C ASN A 53 1.69 0.78 13.09
N LYS A 54 0.89 0.15 12.23
CA LYS A 54 0.43 -1.23 12.45
C LYS A 54 1.53 -2.26 12.30
N ILE A 55 2.36 -2.14 11.24
CA ILE A 55 3.50 -3.05 11.02
C ILE A 55 4.51 -2.90 12.17
N GLY A 56 4.81 -1.67 12.56
CA GLY A 56 5.70 -1.41 13.70
C GLY A 56 5.17 -1.95 15.02
N ALA A 57 3.86 -1.83 15.27
CA ALA A 57 3.23 -2.39 16.47
C ALA A 57 3.36 -3.92 16.54
N LEU A 58 3.19 -4.62 15.42
CA LEU A 58 3.35 -6.08 15.34
C LEU A 58 4.80 -6.51 15.54
N LEU A 59 5.74 -5.83 14.89
CA LEU A 59 7.15 -6.18 14.96
C LEU A 59 7.86 -5.65 16.22
N GLY A 60 7.26 -4.71 16.95
CA GLY A 60 7.89 -4.04 18.07
C GLY A 60 8.90 -2.96 17.67
N LEU A 61 8.79 -2.45 16.45
CA LEU A 61 9.69 -1.46 15.86
C LEU A 61 9.00 -0.09 15.77
N ASN A 62 9.78 0.96 15.92
CA ASN A 62 9.28 2.33 15.73
C ASN A 62 9.19 2.68 14.23
N THR A 63 8.52 3.80 13.92
CA THR A 63 8.30 4.21 12.52
C THR A 63 9.61 4.46 11.77
N LYS A 64 10.61 5.07 12.42
CA LYS A 64 11.92 5.31 11.77
C LYS A 64 12.66 4.02 11.44
N GLN A 65 12.56 3.03 12.33
CA GLN A 65 13.15 1.71 12.12
C GLN A 65 12.49 0.97 10.94
N ILE A 66 11.15 0.99 10.87
CA ILE A 66 10.45 0.40 9.72
C ILE A 66 10.79 1.13 8.43
N ASP A 67 10.82 2.47 8.45
CA ASP A 67 11.20 3.26 7.28
C ASP A 67 12.60 2.86 6.77
N SER A 68 13.59 2.71 7.65
CA SER A 68 14.95 2.33 7.24
C SER A 68 15.02 0.93 6.61
N VAL A 69 14.17 0.00 7.04
CA VAL A 69 14.08 -1.34 6.41
C VAL A 69 13.37 -1.26 5.07
N VAL A 70 12.20 -0.60 5.00
CA VAL A 70 11.36 -0.51 3.81
C VAL A 70 12.08 0.20 2.66
N TYR A 71 12.86 1.24 2.98
CA TYR A 71 13.61 2.02 1.98
C TYR A 71 15.05 1.52 1.75
N TYR A 72 15.37 0.31 2.20
CA TYR A 72 16.65 -0.35 1.94
C TYR A 72 17.88 0.36 2.52
N GLU A 73 17.73 0.98 3.70
CA GLU A 73 18.83 1.63 4.42
C GLU A 73 19.49 0.70 5.45
N LYS A 74 18.68 -0.20 6.07
CA LYS A 74 19.15 -1.14 7.11
C LYS A 74 18.65 -2.56 6.85
N PHE A 75 19.46 -3.53 7.26
CA PHE A 75 19.06 -4.92 7.33
C PHE A 75 18.24 -5.19 8.58
N ILE A 76 17.32 -6.13 8.51
CA ILE A 76 16.64 -6.70 9.67
C ILE A 76 16.98 -8.19 9.78
N VAL A 77 17.36 -8.62 10.95
CA VAL A 77 17.68 -10.03 11.25
C VAL A 77 16.38 -10.83 11.33
N VAL A 78 16.22 -11.77 10.42
CA VAL A 78 15.11 -12.73 10.42
C VAL A 78 15.45 -13.91 11.31
N GLN A 79 16.68 -14.41 11.16
CA GLN A 79 17.21 -15.56 11.86
C GLN A 79 18.67 -15.29 12.24
N PRO A 80 18.99 -15.25 13.54
CA PRO A 80 20.35 -14.99 14.01
C PRO A 80 21.28 -16.16 13.77
N GLY A 81 20.79 -17.41 13.82
CA GLY A 81 21.60 -18.62 13.58
C GLY A 81 22.89 -18.66 14.40
N MET A 82 24.00 -18.95 13.74
CA MET A 82 25.35 -19.02 14.37
C MET A 82 25.87 -17.63 14.83
N ALA A 83 25.24 -16.53 14.41
CA ALA A 83 25.60 -15.16 14.82
C ALA A 83 24.86 -14.71 16.09
N GLU A 84 24.06 -15.58 16.72
CA GLU A 84 23.26 -15.20 17.88
C GLU A 84 24.16 -14.72 19.04
N SER A 85 23.90 -13.51 19.49
CA SER A 85 24.59 -12.84 20.58
C SER A 85 23.65 -11.86 21.27
N ASP A 86 24.08 -11.25 22.39
CA ASP A 86 23.29 -10.23 23.06
C ASP A 86 22.98 -9.04 22.14
N THR A 87 23.81 -8.77 21.15
CA THR A 87 23.66 -7.67 20.18
C THR A 87 22.93 -8.08 18.91
N VAL A 88 22.96 -9.36 18.52
CA VAL A 88 22.36 -9.90 17.28
C VAL A 88 21.26 -10.88 17.64
N GLN A 89 20.05 -10.37 17.76
CA GLN A 89 18.86 -11.16 18.05
C GLN A 89 17.85 -11.02 16.89
N LYS A 90 16.82 -11.85 16.89
CA LYS A 90 15.71 -11.76 15.92
C LYS A 90 15.08 -10.36 15.97
N LYS A 91 14.84 -9.77 14.81
CA LYS A 91 14.31 -8.40 14.60
C LYS A 91 15.32 -7.27 14.91
N THR A 92 16.59 -7.55 15.18
CA THR A 92 17.64 -6.52 15.31
C THR A 92 17.88 -5.86 13.95
N LEU A 93 18.15 -4.55 13.97
CA LEU A 93 18.46 -3.78 12.76
C LEU A 93 19.97 -3.57 12.69
N LEU A 94 20.54 -3.92 11.54
CA LEU A 94 21.96 -3.79 11.25
C LEU A 94 22.19 -2.76 10.14
N THR A 95 23.24 -1.98 10.28
CA THR A 95 23.79 -1.19 9.16
C THR A 95 24.45 -2.11 8.14
N GLU A 96 24.82 -1.57 6.98
CA GLU A 96 25.52 -2.34 5.96
C GLU A 96 26.92 -2.80 6.46
N GLU A 97 27.61 -1.94 7.20
CA GLU A 97 28.92 -2.23 7.81
C GLU A 97 28.79 -3.37 8.82
N GLU A 98 27.90 -3.25 9.79
CA GLU A 98 27.64 -4.31 10.80
C GLU A 98 27.24 -5.64 10.16
N TYR A 99 26.45 -5.61 9.09
CA TYR A 99 26.06 -6.82 8.37
C TYR A 99 27.27 -7.53 7.73
N PHE A 100 28.16 -6.78 7.07
CA PHE A 100 29.36 -7.36 6.46
C PHE A 100 30.35 -7.85 7.52
N GLU A 101 30.55 -7.13 8.62
CA GLU A 101 31.40 -7.58 9.74
C GLU A 101 30.90 -8.92 10.29
N ILE A 102 29.60 -9.10 10.47
CA ILE A 102 29.04 -10.38 10.92
C ILE A 102 29.26 -11.48 9.88
N ILE A 103 29.03 -11.21 8.60
CA ILE A 103 29.23 -12.19 7.52
C ILE A 103 30.71 -12.65 7.44
N ASP A 104 31.66 -11.74 7.64
CA ASP A 104 33.08 -12.03 7.58
C ASP A 104 33.57 -12.83 8.82
N GLN A 105 32.90 -12.68 9.97
CA GLN A 105 33.18 -13.44 11.19
C GLN A 105 32.56 -14.85 11.18
N LEU A 106 31.53 -15.07 10.35
CA LEU A 106 30.86 -16.35 10.28
C LEU A 106 31.68 -17.41 9.51
N PRO A 107 31.61 -18.68 9.93
CA PRO A 107 32.23 -19.80 9.22
C PRO A 107 31.72 -19.87 7.76
N ALA A 108 32.60 -20.27 6.84
CA ALA A 108 32.25 -20.43 5.42
C ALA A 108 31.09 -21.40 5.20
N GLU A 109 30.89 -22.34 6.10
CA GLU A 109 29.76 -23.29 6.11
C GLU A 109 28.41 -22.62 6.17
N ASN A 110 28.28 -21.44 6.82
CA ASN A 110 27.04 -20.69 6.91
C ASN A 110 26.48 -20.33 5.53
N ARG A 111 27.33 -20.12 4.52
CA ARG A 111 26.89 -19.80 3.14
C ARG A 111 26.32 -21.01 2.41
N LEU A 112 26.69 -22.22 2.83
CA LEU A 112 26.25 -23.49 2.22
C LEU A 112 24.96 -24.01 2.82
N LEU A 113 24.55 -23.53 4.00
CA LEU A 113 23.33 -23.93 4.65
C LEU A 113 22.10 -23.48 3.83
N GLU A 114 21.06 -24.29 3.82
CA GLU A 114 19.76 -23.92 3.25
C GLU A 114 19.07 -22.82 4.08
N ASP A 115 18.21 -22.01 3.47
CA ASP A 115 17.45 -20.96 4.17
C ASP A 115 16.47 -21.52 5.24
N THR A 116 16.21 -22.81 5.22
CA THR A 116 15.39 -23.56 6.19
C THR A 116 16.18 -24.00 7.44
N ASP A 117 17.52 -24.00 7.37
CA ASP A 117 18.36 -24.42 8.49
C ASP A 117 18.34 -23.37 9.62
N PRO A 118 17.98 -23.74 10.87
CA PRO A 118 17.93 -22.82 12.00
C PRO A 118 19.29 -22.19 12.35
N ASN A 119 20.41 -22.81 11.96
CA ASN A 119 21.76 -22.30 12.21
C ASN A 119 22.21 -21.24 11.21
N LYS A 120 21.51 -21.08 10.08
CA LYS A 120 21.87 -20.08 9.09
C LYS A 120 21.56 -18.66 9.59
N PHE A 121 22.53 -17.76 9.44
CA PHE A 121 22.29 -16.34 9.64
C PHE A 121 21.57 -15.75 8.43
N ILE A 122 20.40 -15.15 8.66
CA ILE A 122 19.60 -14.52 7.61
C ILE A 122 19.22 -13.11 8.05
N ALA A 123 19.74 -12.12 7.35
CA ALA A 123 19.30 -10.73 7.44
C ALA A 123 19.05 -10.18 6.03
N LYS A 124 17.91 -9.51 5.85
CA LYS A 124 17.48 -9.01 4.55
C LYS A 124 16.92 -7.58 4.71
N MET A 125 16.71 -6.88 3.58
CA MET A 125 16.13 -5.55 3.52
C MET A 125 14.79 -5.55 2.77
N GLY A 126 14.02 -4.48 2.95
CA GLY A 126 12.82 -4.20 2.15
C GLY A 126 11.55 -4.87 2.63
N ALA A 127 10.51 -4.74 1.83
CA ALA A 127 9.20 -5.30 2.16
C ALA A 127 9.13 -6.82 2.08
N GLU A 128 10.03 -7.45 1.32
CA GLU A 128 10.12 -8.92 1.22
C GLU A 128 10.34 -9.55 2.58
N VAL A 129 11.31 -9.03 3.33
CA VAL A 129 11.62 -9.55 4.66
C VAL A 129 10.52 -9.28 5.66
N LEU A 130 9.86 -8.11 5.56
CA LEU A 130 8.71 -7.82 6.41
C LEU A 130 7.56 -8.81 6.17
N TYR A 131 7.37 -9.24 4.92
CA TYR A 131 6.42 -10.29 4.57
C TYR A 131 6.75 -11.59 5.30
N ASP A 132 8.01 -12.06 5.20
CA ASP A 132 8.46 -13.30 5.81
C ASP A 132 8.31 -13.27 7.34
N VAL A 133 8.71 -12.17 7.97
CA VAL A 133 8.59 -12.01 9.43
C VAL A 133 7.13 -11.94 9.87
N LEU A 134 6.24 -11.26 9.11
CA LEU A 134 4.81 -11.20 9.42
C LEU A 134 4.11 -12.56 9.31
N CYS A 135 4.52 -13.40 8.34
CA CYS A 135 4.00 -14.76 8.20
C CYS A 135 4.37 -15.67 9.40
N GLN A 136 5.50 -15.38 10.07
CA GLN A 136 6.01 -16.19 11.21
C GLN A 136 5.39 -15.80 12.56
N ILE A 137 4.59 -14.71 12.64
CA ILE A 137 4.02 -14.25 13.89
C ILE A 137 2.85 -15.14 14.32
N ASP A 138 2.96 -15.75 15.50
CA ASP A 138 1.85 -16.38 16.19
C ASP A 138 1.07 -15.34 16.99
N LEU A 139 -0.14 -15.00 16.52
CA LEU A 139 -1.01 -14.00 17.13
C LEU A 139 -1.45 -14.36 18.55
N ASP A 140 -1.68 -15.64 18.83
CA ASP A 140 -2.18 -16.06 20.14
C ASP A 140 -1.08 -16.00 21.19
N ARG A 141 0.10 -16.50 20.86
CA ARG A 141 1.27 -16.46 21.73
C ARG A 141 1.71 -15.02 22.02
N GLU A 142 1.96 -14.22 20.98
CA GLU A 142 2.44 -12.83 21.14
C GLU A 142 1.41 -11.96 21.89
N SER A 143 0.10 -12.15 21.67
CA SER A 143 -0.92 -11.38 22.40
C SER A 143 -0.98 -11.77 23.88
N GLY A 144 -0.77 -13.06 24.21
CA GLY A 144 -0.63 -13.52 25.59
C GLY A 144 0.56 -12.87 26.30
N GLU A 145 1.75 -12.97 25.70
CA GLU A 145 2.98 -12.38 26.23
C GLU A 145 2.86 -10.85 26.42
N LEU A 146 2.25 -10.13 25.46
CA LEU A 146 2.03 -8.70 25.56
C LEU A 146 1.07 -8.34 26.70
N ARG A 147 0.04 -9.14 26.94
CA ARG A 147 -0.91 -8.94 28.03
C ARG A 147 -0.23 -9.13 29.38
N ASP A 148 0.56 -10.17 29.53
CA ASP A 148 1.30 -10.45 30.76
C ASP A 148 2.33 -9.35 31.03
N ARG A 149 3.09 -8.91 30.05
CA ARG A 149 4.01 -7.77 30.16
C ARG A 149 3.27 -6.48 30.54
N ALA A 150 2.10 -6.20 29.96
CA ALA A 150 1.32 -5.00 30.31
C ALA A 150 0.77 -5.04 31.73
N ASN A 151 0.47 -6.23 32.28
CA ASN A 151 0.01 -6.39 33.65
C ASN A 151 1.14 -6.18 34.68
N HIS A 152 2.36 -6.61 34.35
CA HIS A 152 3.54 -6.49 35.24
C HIS A 152 4.30 -5.16 35.08
N GLU A 153 4.01 -4.38 34.04
CA GLU A 153 4.70 -3.10 33.81
C GLU A 153 4.26 -2.01 34.80
N THR A 154 5.24 -1.43 35.48
CA THR A 154 5.03 -0.38 36.48
C THR A 154 4.97 1.02 35.88
N SER A 155 5.68 1.25 34.78
CA SER A 155 5.69 2.54 34.08
C SER A 155 4.41 2.74 33.26
N GLN A 156 3.63 3.76 33.62
CA GLN A 156 2.35 4.06 32.99
C GLN A 156 2.50 4.37 31.48
N LYS A 157 3.60 5.01 31.07
CA LYS A 157 3.90 5.29 29.65
C LYS A 157 4.15 4.00 28.86
N ARG A 158 5.02 3.13 29.38
CA ARG A 158 5.33 1.83 28.74
C ARG A 158 4.10 0.93 28.69
N LYS A 159 3.32 0.91 29.76
CA LYS A 159 2.04 0.18 29.81
C LYS A 159 1.09 0.64 28.71
N GLN A 160 0.94 1.94 28.47
CA GLN A 160 0.10 2.46 27.38
C GLN A 160 0.63 2.07 26.00
N GLU A 161 1.93 2.04 25.80
CA GLU A 161 2.55 1.58 24.54
C GLU A 161 2.28 0.10 24.30
N LEU A 162 2.42 -0.76 25.32
CA LEU A 162 2.10 -2.18 25.26
C LEU A 162 0.60 -2.42 24.95
N LEU A 163 -0.28 -1.67 25.60
CA LEU A 163 -1.72 -1.75 25.34
C LEU A 163 -2.10 -1.32 23.91
N LYS A 164 -1.45 -0.29 23.36
CA LYS A 164 -1.64 0.10 21.96
C LYS A 164 -1.19 -1.00 20.98
N ARG A 165 -0.06 -1.67 21.28
CA ARG A 165 0.39 -2.82 20.51
C ARG A 165 -0.60 -3.99 20.62
N LEU A 166 -1.00 -4.33 21.85
CA LEU A 166 -1.95 -5.39 22.12
C LEU A 166 -3.27 -5.19 21.36
N HIS A 167 -3.77 -3.96 21.29
CA HIS A 167 -4.99 -3.64 20.54
C HIS A 167 -4.88 -4.01 19.06
N VAL A 168 -3.73 -3.87 18.42
CA VAL A 168 -3.52 -4.28 17.02
C VAL A 168 -3.57 -5.80 16.91
N PHE A 169 -2.91 -6.54 17.80
CA PHE A 169 -2.94 -8.01 17.81
C PHE A 169 -4.37 -8.54 18.02
N GLU A 170 -5.10 -7.98 18.98
CA GLU A 170 -6.48 -8.39 19.27
C GLU A 170 -7.42 -8.11 18.08
N ALA A 171 -7.23 -7.01 17.34
CA ALA A 171 -8.02 -6.72 16.14
C ALA A 171 -7.86 -7.81 15.06
N PHE A 172 -6.66 -8.34 14.85
CA PHE A 172 -6.42 -9.46 13.94
C PHE A 172 -6.99 -10.79 14.47
N ARG A 173 -6.81 -11.06 15.79
CA ARG A 173 -7.43 -12.24 16.44
C ARG A 173 -8.94 -12.22 16.35
N ASP A 174 -9.56 -11.09 16.60
CA ASP A 174 -11.02 -10.94 16.50
C ASP A 174 -11.53 -11.09 15.07
N SER A 175 -10.75 -10.65 14.06
CA SER A 175 -11.05 -10.93 12.68
C SER A 175 -11.09 -12.44 12.39
N ARG A 176 -10.11 -13.19 12.91
CA ARG A 176 -10.05 -14.66 12.78
C ARG A 176 -11.21 -15.33 13.49
N LYS A 177 -11.53 -14.92 14.73
CA LYS A 177 -12.66 -15.46 15.49
C LYS A 177 -14.02 -15.22 14.82
N ARG A 178 -14.22 -14.02 14.26
CA ARG A 178 -15.46 -13.67 13.55
C ARG A 178 -15.64 -14.43 12.24
N ALA A 179 -14.54 -14.83 11.62
CA ALA A 179 -14.57 -15.62 10.39
C ALA A 179 -15.12 -17.04 10.65
N GLY A 180 -14.97 -17.57 11.88
CA GLY A 180 -15.36 -18.95 12.22
C GLY A 180 -14.67 -19.96 11.31
N ASP A 181 -15.44 -20.83 10.66
CA ASP A 181 -14.93 -21.81 9.71
C ASP A 181 -14.57 -21.23 8.33
N ARG A 182 -14.81 -19.94 8.10
CA ARG A 182 -14.42 -19.28 6.85
C ARG A 182 -12.91 -19.10 6.81
N THR A 183 -12.32 -19.36 5.66
CA THR A 183 -10.89 -19.14 5.40
C THR A 183 -10.53 -17.67 5.21
N GLU A 184 -11.54 -16.81 5.06
CA GLU A 184 -11.40 -15.38 4.79
C GLU A 184 -11.36 -14.56 6.08
N PHE A 185 -10.18 -14.39 6.64
CA PHE A 185 -9.91 -13.46 7.75
C PHE A 185 -8.72 -12.57 7.39
N ASN A 186 -8.58 -11.45 8.11
CA ASN A 186 -7.47 -10.53 7.86
C ASN A 186 -6.13 -11.16 8.26
N LYS A 187 -5.27 -11.41 7.27
CA LYS A 187 -3.92 -11.93 7.48
C LYS A 187 -2.93 -10.79 7.60
N LEU A 188 -1.88 -11.00 8.41
CA LEU A 188 -0.86 -9.97 8.67
C LEU A 188 -0.08 -9.61 7.40
N GLU A 189 0.24 -10.61 6.60
CA GLU A 189 0.98 -10.47 5.35
C GLU A 189 0.24 -9.66 4.27
N TRP A 190 -1.08 -9.44 4.39
CA TRP A 190 -1.84 -8.61 3.45
C TRP A 190 -1.49 -7.12 3.50
N MET A 191 -0.76 -6.69 4.54
CA MET A 191 -0.20 -5.34 4.59
C MET A 191 0.97 -5.13 3.63
N ILE A 192 1.48 -6.22 3.05
CA ILE A 192 2.52 -6.22 2.01
C ILE A 192 1.87 -6.60 0.69
N LEU A 193 2.01 -5.73 -0.29
CA LEU A 193 1.35 -5.85 -1.59
C LEU A 193 2.23 -6.63 -2.58
N LYS A 194 1.67 -7.66 -3.19
CA LYS A 194 2.25 -8.37 -4.34
C LYS A 194 1.55 -7.96 -5.65
N VAL A 195 0.31 -7.50 -5.54
CA VAL A 195 -0.52 -7.07 -6.67
C VAL A 195 -1.18 -5.74 -6.32
N ILE A 196 -1.13 -4.79 -7.24
CA ILE A 196 -1.79 -3.48 -7.08
C ILE A 196 -3.06 -3.47 -7.92
N PRO A 197 -4.22 -3.15 -7.34
CA PRO A 197 -5.45 -2.97 -8.11
C PRO A 197 -5.39 -1.68 -8.92
N VAL A 198 -5.86 -1.74 -10.17
CA VAL A 198 -5.98 -0.58 -11.05
C VAL A 198 -7.45 -0.22 -11.20
N ILE A 199 -7.81 0.99 -10.81
CA ILE A 199 -9.20 1.46 -10.87
C ILE A 199 -9.69 1.53 -12.32
N PRO A 200 -11.00 1.39 -12.55
CA PRO A 200 -11.59 1.42 -13.89
C PRO A 200 -11.22 2.68 -14.68
N PRO A 201 -11.11 2.60 -16.01
CA PRO A 201 -10.68 3.73 -16.85
C PRO A 201 -11.57 4.98 -16.75
N GLU A 202 -12.87 4.86 -16.52
CA GLU A 202 -13.76 6.01 -16.38
C GLU A 202 -13.58 6.78 -15.06
N LEU A 203 -12.99 6.16 -14.04
CA LEU A 203 -12.64 6.84 -12.78
C LEU A 203 -11.32 7.62 -12.86
N ARG A 204 -10.55 7.43 -13.95
CA ARG A 204 -9.31 8.14 -14.26
C ARG A 204 -9.28 8.59 -15.72
N PRO A 205 -10.19 9.46 -16.14
CA PRO A 205 -10.44 9.74 -17.54
C PRO A 205 -9.24 10.38 -18.24
N LEU A 206 -9.13 10.09 -19.54
CA LEU A 206 -8.28 10.76 -20.50
C LEU A 206 -9.18 11.47 -21.50
N VAL A 207 -9.20 12.79 -21.47
CA VAL A 207 -10.10 13.62 -22.28
C VAL A 207 -9.30 14.35 -23.34
N PRO A 208 -9.64 14.20 -24.64
CA PRO A 208 -9.02 14.99 -25.68
C PRO A 208 -9.48 16.46 -25.57
N LEU A 209 -8.54 17.37 -25.68
CA LEU A 209 -8.73 18.80 -25.76
C LEU A 209 -8.53 19.27 -27.21
N ASP A 210 -9.04 20.46 -27.51
CA ASP A 210 -8.78 21.11 -28.79
C ASP A 210 -7.28 21.30 -29.03
N GLY A 211 -6.83 21.12 -30.27
CA GLY A 211 -5.41 21.18 -30.62
C GLY A 211 -4.60 19.91 -30.35
N GLY A 212 -5.27 18.74 -30.23
CA GLY A 212 -4.61 17.42 -30.12
C GLY A 212 -3.95 17.13 -28.77
N ARG A 213 -4.20 17.96 -27.78
CA ARG A 213 -3.73 17.74 -26.39
C ARG A 213 -4.72 16.87 -25.63
N PHE A 214 -4.21 16.17 -24.60
CA PHE A 214 -5.05 15.37 -23.71
C PHE A 214 -4.96 15.88 -22.28
N ALA A 215 -6.11 16.08 -21.66
CA ALA A 215 -6.20 16.23 -20.20
C ALA A 215 -6.30 14.83 -19.57
N THR A 216 -5.44 14.57 -18.62
CA THR A 216 -5.39 13.27 -17.94
C THR A 216 -5.52 13.42 -16.43
N SER A 217 -6.08 12.42 -15.79
CA SER A 217 -6.08 12.33 -14.33
C SER A 217 -4.65 12.11 -13.82
N ASP A 218 -4.31 12.72 -12.68
CA ASP A 218 -3.03 12.54 -11.99
C ASP A 218 -2.73 11.05 -11.69
N LEU A 219 -3.79 10.24 -11.46
CA LEU A 219 -3.67 8.80 -11.21
C LEU A 219 -3.05 8.04 -12.39
N ASN A 220 -3.29 8.46 -13.63
CA ASN A 220 -2.68 7.83 -14.80
C ASN A 220 -1.16 8.00 -14.79
N ASP A 221 -0.65 9.16 -14.39
CA ASP A 221 0.78 9.39 -14.26
C ASP A 221 1.40 8.58 -13.12
N LEU A 222 0.70 8.47 -11.99
CA LEU A 222 1.16 7.67 -10.86
C LEU A 222 1.19 6.17 -11.21
N TYR A 223 0.16 5.62 -11.86
CA TYR A 223 0.17 4.24 -12.37
C TYR A 223 1.28 4.01 -13.41
N ARG A 224 1.47 4.96 -14.34
CA ARG A 224 2.54 4.89 -15.34
C ARG A 224 3.92 4.80 -14.68
N ARG A 225 4.17 5.58 -13.64
CA ARG A 225 5.44 5.52 -12.88
C ARG A 225 5.67 4.15 -12.25
N VAL A 226 4.63 3.58 -11.61
CA VAL A 226 4.72 2.23 -11.05
C VAL A 226 5.04 1.19 -12.12
N ILE A 227 4.34 1.21 -13.26
CA ILE A 227 4.55 0.24 -14.35
C ILE A 227 5.98 0.36 -14.91
N ILE A 228 6.46 1.60 -15.17
CA ILE A 228 7.81 1.82 -15.70
C ILE A 228 8.88 1.27 -14.74
N ARG A 229 8.76 1.58 -13.41
CA ARG A 229 9.70 1.08 -12.40
C ARG A 229 9.65 -0.43 -12.26
N ASN A 230 8.45 -1.01 -12.25
CA ASN A 230 8.28 -2.46 -12.18
C ASN A 230 8.90 -3.18 -13.39
N ASN A 231 8.67 -2.68 -14.60
CA ASN A 231 9.25 -3.24 -15.82
C ASN A 231 10.77 -3.09 -15.88
N ARG A 232 11.29 -1.96 -15.41
CA ARG A 232 12.74 -1.74 -15.31
C ARG A 232 13.38 -2.70 -14.33
N LEU A 233 12.79 -2.86 -13.15
CA LEU A 233 13.27 -3.81 -12.15
C LEU A 233 13.24 -5.25 -12.69
N LYS A 234 12.18 -5.64 -13.40
CA LYS A 234 12.10 -6.96 -14.04
C LYS A 234 13.29 -7.23 -14.95
N ARG A 235 13.62 -6.27 -15.84
CA ARG A 235 14.79 -6.38 -16.74
C ARG A 235 16.11 -6.48 -15.96
N LEU A 236 16.27 -5.70 -14.89
CA LEU A 236 17.49 -5.76 -14.07
C LEU A 236 17.68 -7.12 -13.39
N ILE A 237 16.59 -7.74 -12.95
CA ILE A 237 16.62 -9.10 -12.40
C ILE A 237 17.01 -10.11 -13.49
N GLU A 238 16.44 -10.00 -14.70
CA GLU A 238 16.73 -10.90 -15.82
C GLU A 238 18.22 -10.86 -16.23
N ILE A 239 18.85 -9.67 -16.21
CA ILE A 239 20.27 -9.49 -16.54
C ILE A 239 21.21 -9.69 -15.34
N LYS A 240 20.67 -10.05 -14.15
CA LYS A 240 21.43 -10.22 -12.90
C LYS A 240 22.33 -9.02 -12.58
N ALA A 241 21.74 -7.81 -12.59
CA ALA A 241 22.42 -6.57 -12.29
C ALA A 241 23.04 -6.58 -10.87
N PRO A 242 24.07 -5.76 -10.59
CA PRO A 242 24.68 -5.63 -9.26
C PRO A 242 23.65 -5.25 -8.18
N ASP A 243 23.84 -5.77 -6.97
CA ASP A 243 22.90 -5.61 -5.85
C ASP A 243 22.63 -4.15 -5.48
N VAL A 244 23.61 -3.28 -5.60
CA VAL A 244 23.46 -1.84 -5.33
C VAL A 244 22.42 -1.20 -6.26
N ILE A 245 22.48 -1.55 -7.56
CA ILE A 245 21.52 -1.06 -8.57
C ILE A 245 20.14 -1.66 -8.29
N MET A 246 20.09 -2.95 -7.98
CA MET A 246 18.86 -3.67 -7.65
C MET A 246 18.16 -3.06 -6.42
N ARG A 247 18.90 -2.81 -5.34
CA ARG A 247 18.37 -2.17 -4.12
C ARG A 247 17.80 -0.78 -4.40
N ASN A 248 18.51 0.02 -5.19
CA ASN A 248 18.03 1.35 -5.55
C ASN A 248 16.73 1.31 -6.39
N GLU A 249 16.62 0.41 -7.37
CA GLU A 249 15.38 0.28 -8.16
C GLU A 249 14.21 -0.30 -7.34
N LYS A 250 14.49 -1.24 -6.43
CA LYS A 250 13.49 -1.73 -5.46
C LYS A 250 12.97 -0.58 -4.58
N ARG A 251 13.86 0.27 -4.06
CA ARG A 251 13.50 1.49 -3.31
C ARG A 251 12.65 2.43 -4.13
N MET A 252 13.03 2.69 -5.40
CA MET A 252 12.26 3.57 -6.28
C MET A 252 10.88 2.99 -6.63
N LEU A 253 10.74 1.66 -6.73
CA LEU A 253 9.44 1.01 -6.91
C LEU A 253 8.57 1.20 -5.67
N GLN A 254 9.11 0.99 -4.46
CA GLN A 254 8.42 1.28 -3.20
C GLN A 254 7.94 2.73 -3.15
N GLU A 255 8.79 3.69 -3.48
CA GLU A 255 8.44 5.11 -3.51
C GLU A 255 7.35 5.46 -4.55
N ALA A 256 7.36 4.80 -5.71
CA ALA A 256 6.33 5.00 -6.72
C ALA A 256 4.96 4.49 -6.25
N VAL A 257 4.93 3.35 -5.58
CA VAL A 257 3.71 2.79 -4.98
C VAL A 257 3.22 3.65 -3.83
N ASP A 258 4.11 4.14 -2.97
CA ASP A 258 3.76 5.07 -1.88
C ASP A 258 3.09 6.34 -2.41
N SER A 259 3.62 6.90 -3.50
CA SER A 259 3.05 8.09 -4.14
C SER A 259 1.67 7.83 -4.73
N LEU A 260 1.41 6.62 -5.24
CA LEU A 260 0.10 6.23 -5.77
C LEU A 260 -0.96 6.17 -4.65
N PHE A 261 -0.62 5.58 -3.50
CA PHE A 261 -1.56 5.43 -2.39
C PHE A 261 -1.71 6.70 -1.56
N ASP A 262 -0.63 7.34 -1.15
CA ASP A 262 -0.65 8.59 -0.37
C ASP A 262 0.60 9.45 -0.60
N ASN A 263 0.52 10.35 -1.58
CA ASN A 263 1.60 11.24 -1.94
C ASN A 263 1.93 12.27 -0.84
N SER A 264 1.00 12.57 0.06
CA SER A 264 1.18 13.56 1.13
C SER A 264 2.05 13.07 2.29
N LYS A 265 2.20 11.75 2.46
CA LYS A 265 3.01 11.15 3.54
C LYS A 265 4.49 11.01 3.22
N LYS A 266 4.89 11.31 1.99
CA LYS A 266 6.29 11.31 1.60
C LYS A 266 6.99 12.60 2.01
N SER A 267 8.26 12.51 2.36
CA SER A 267 9.13 13.67 2.61
C SER A 267 9.25 14.56 1.37
N SER A 268 9.28 13.93 0.18
CA SER A 268 9.33 14.61 -1.11
C SER A 268 8.16 14.10 -1.97
N ALA A 269 7.06 14.85 -1.96
CA ALA A 269 5.89 14.54 -2.77
C ALA A 269 6.20 14.65 -4.26
N VAL A 270 5.63 13.73 -5.05
CA VAL A 270 5.72 13.79 -6.51
C VAL A 270 4.91 14.97 -7.04
N LYS A 271 5.53 15.82 -7.85
CA LYS A 271 4.94 17.04 -8.38
C LYS A 271 4.91 17.03 -9.91
N THR A 272 4.04 17.87 -10.47
CA THR A 272 4.02 18.22 -11.90
C THR A 272 5.18 19.19 -12.23
N GLU A 273 5.42 19.47 -13.50
CA GLU A 273 6.35 20.49 -13.96
C GLU A 273 6.02 21.88 -13.38
N SER A 274 4.74 22.17 -13.15
CA SER A 274 4.24 23.40 -12.51
C SER A 274 4.34 23.38 -10.96
N ASN A 275 5.12 22.47 -10.38
CA ASN A 275 5.36 22.34 -8.94
C ASN A 275 4.13 21.99 -8.08
N ARG A 276 3.00 21.60 -8.71
CA ARG A 276 1.79 21.12 -8.05
C ARG A 276 1.94 19.65 -7.68
N ALA A 277 1.65 19.27 -6.42
CA ALA A 277 1.63 17.87 -6.00
C ALA A 277 0.54 17.07 -6.74
N LEU A 278 0.87 15.87 -7.22
CA LEU A 278 -0.08 14.98 -7.86
C LEU A 278 -1.06 14.43 -6.81
N LYS A 279 -2.35 14.37 -7.16
CA LYS A 279 -3.39 13.79 -6.32
C LYS A 279 -3.30 12.26 -6.32
N SER A 280 -3.08 11.70 -5.14
CA SER A 280 -3.06 10.26 -4.88
C SER A 280 -4.46 9.67 -4.68
N LEU A 281 -4.55 8.33 -4.56
CA LEU A 281 -5.80 7.64 -4.22
C LEU A 281 -6.36 8.12 -2.87
N SER A 282 -5.51 8.32 -1.87
CA SER A 282 -5.89 8.85 -0.56
C SER A 282 -6.52 10.25 -0.66
N ASP A 283 -5.96 11.11 -1.51
CA ASP A 283 -6.45 12.48 -1.70
C ASP A 283 -7.83 12.53 -2.39
N SER A 284 -8.18 11.48 -3.13
CA SER A 284 -9.53 11.33 -3.70
C SER A 284 -10.62 11.04 -2.66
N LEU A 285 -10.23 10.56 -1.48
CA LEU A 285 -11.14 10.18 -0.40
C LEU A 285 -11.24 11.24 0.68
N LYS A 286 -10.11 11.84 1.07
CA LYS A 286 -10.00 12.80 2.19
C LYS A 286 -10.18 14.26 1.75
N GLY A 287 -10.45 15.13 2.73
CA GLY A 287 -10.58 16.58 2.53
C GLY A 287 -11.98 17.04 2.08
N LYS A 288 -12.13 18.35 1.85
CA LYS A 288 -13.41 18.98 1.49
C LYS A 288 -13.95 18.50 0.14
N GLN A 289 -13.04 18.25 -0.81
CA GLN A 289 -13.37 17.76 -2.16
C GLN A 289 -13.26 16.24 -2.28
N GLY A 290 -12.99 15.55 -1.17
CA GLY A 290 -12.91 14.10 -1.14
C GLY A 290 -14.29 13.45 -1.20
N ARG A 291 -14.30 12.18 -1.58
CA ARG A 291 -15.51 11.40 -1.81
C ARG A 291 -16.43 11.36 -0.58
N PHE A 292 -15.86 11.25 0.62
CA PHE A 292 -16.64 11.21 1.85
C PHE A 292 -17.48 12.50 2.05
N ARG A 293 -16.84 13.66 2.00
CA ARG A 293 -17.52 14.93 2.27
C ARG A 293 -18.36 15.43 1.11
N GLN A 294 -17.94 15.19 -0.12
CA GLN A 294 -18.58 15.75 -1.31
C GLN A 294 -19.74 14.90 -1.85
N ASN A 295 -19.67 13.56 -1.69
CA ASN A 295 -20.62 12.67 -2.35
C ASN A 295 -21.33 11.69 -1.42
N LEU A 296 -20.81 11.43 -0.21
CA LEU A 296 -21.40 10.48 0.74
C LEU A 296 -22.14 11.16 1.88
N LEU A 297 -21.54 12.15 2.55
CA LEU A 297 -22.20 12.91 3.62
C LEU A 297 -23.25 13.89 3.11
N GLY A 298 -23.13 14.34 1.88
CA GLY A 298 -24.10 15.20 1.20
C GLY A 298 -24.08 14.92 -0.30
N LYS A 299 -25.25 14.85 -0.91
CA LYS A 299 -25.42 14.61 -2.35
C LYS A 299 -26.31 15.69 -2.95
N ARG A 300 -26.09 16.01 -4.22
CA ARG A 300 -27.07 16.75 -5.01
C ARG A 300 -28.24 15.82 -5.29
N VAL A 301 -29.45 16.34 -5.12
CA VAL A 301 -30.69 15.58 -5.30
C VAL A 301 -31.53 16.20 -6.41
N ASP A 302 -32.31 15.35 -7.07
CA ASP A 302 -33.30 15.76 -8.02
C ASP A 302 -34.55 16.29 -7.28
N TYR A 303 -35.48 16.90 -8.01
CA TYR A 303 -36.72 17.48 -7.49
C TYR A 303 -36.50 18.53 -6.40
N SER A 304 -35.46 19.35 -6.53
CA SER A 304 -35.13 20.46 -5.66
C SER A 304 -35.01 21.75 -6.45
N GLY A 305 -35.37 22.86 -5.83
CA GLY A 305 -35.31 24.17 -6.43
C GLY A 305 -34.74 25.21 -5.46
N ARG A 306 -34.32 26.32 -6.02
CA ARG A 306 -33.86 27.49 -5.26
C ARG A 306 -34.37 28.73 -5.95
N SER A 307 -35.01 29.62 -5.17
CA SER A 307 -35.50 30.89 -5.67
C SER A 307 -35.14 32.04 -4.72
N VAL A 308 -35.31 33.24 -5.18
CA VAL A 308 -35.17 34.45 -4.35
C VAL A 308 -36.39 34.58 -3.48
N ILE A 309 -36.20 34.86 -2.21
CA ILE A 309 -37.27 35.20 -1.27
C ILE A 309 -37.40 36.72 -1.24
N VAL A 310 -38.59 37.22 -1.55
CA VAL A 310 -38.89 38.65 -1.56
C VAL A 310 -40.05 38.94 -0.60
N VAL A 311 -40.20 40.20 -0.23
CA VAL A 311 -41.35 40.65 0.55
C VAL A 311 -42.59 40.56 -0.31
N GLY A 312 -43.61 39.83 0.15
CA GLY A 312 -44.92 39.71 -0.46
C GLY A 312 -45.98 40.42 0.39
N PRO A 313 -46.27 41.68 0.14
CA PRO A 313 -47.20 42.42 1.00
C PRO A 313 -48.63 41.88 0.98
N GLU A 314 -48.98 41.06 0.00
CA GLU A 314 -50.29 40.44 -0.16
C GLU A 314 -50.41 39.05 0.49
N LEU A 315 -49.25 38.49 0.98
CA LEU A 315 -49.21 37.17 1.58
C LEU A 315 -49.30 37.23 3.10
N HIS A 316 -50.00 36.27 3.69
CA HIS A 316 -49.99 36.08 5.13
C HIS A 316 -48.65 35.51 5.62
N LEU A 317 -48.38 35.57 6.94
CA LEU A 317 -47.10 35.20 7.55
C LEU A 317 -46.70 33.75 7.30
N ASN A 318 -47.65 32.87 7.06
CA ASN A 318 -47.50 31.43 6.80
C ASN A 318 -47.64 31.04 5.33
N GLU A 319 -47.72 32.01 4.42
CA GLU A 319 -47.80 31.79 2.98
C GLU A 319 -46.53 32.20 2.28
N CYS A 320 -46.17 31.48 1.21
CA CYS A 320 -45.07 31.82 0.31
C CYS A 320 -45.56 31.74 -1.15
N GLY A 321 -45.14 32.70 -1.96
CA GLY A 321 -45.43 32.75 -3.39
C GLY A 321 -44.30 32.18 -4.24
#